data_f3fdb6535ba7ec22b743b8556a745e44
#
_entry.id   f3fdb6535ba7ec22b743b8556a745e44
#
_cell.length_a   1.000
_cell.length_b   1.000
_cell.length_c   1.000
_cell.angle_alpha   90.00
_cell.angle_beta   90.00
_cell.angle_gamma   90.00
#
_symmetry.space_group_name_H-M   'P 1'
#
loop_
_entity.id
_entity.type
_entity.pdbx_description
1 polymer ?
#
loop_
_entity_poly.entity_id
_entity_poly.type
_entity_poly.pdbx_seq_one_letter_code
_entity_poly.pdbx_strand_id
1 'polypeptide(L)'
;GAILASGGDCCMTMAREVAGTEQDFLKLMNKKSEELGLENSHFADVTGFHHDDNYSTVKDIAELLNKALGKEEFYKVFTTNTYTTTATEEHPEGIELKSTLYKNLDTFEVTGGKILGGKTGYTESAGLCLASLAEINDRKYILVTAKADGNLFTEGFHVTDAVNVYEQIGKSTK
;
A
#
# COMPACT_ATOMS: atom_id res chain seq x y z
N GLY A 1 2.50 11.47 -3.65
CA GLY A 1 1.03 11.45 -3.77
C GLY A 1 0.47 10.04 -3.75
N ALA A 2 0.86 9.18 -4.71
CA ALA A 2 0.25 7.85 -4.93
C ALA A 2 0.27 6.94 -3.69
N ILE A 3 1.39 6.79 -3.01
CA ILE A 3 1.51 5.87 -1.86
C ILE A 3 0.93 6.48 -0.58
N LEU A 4 1.34 7.68 -0.19
CA LEU A 4 0.91 8.27 1.08
C LEU A 4 -0.58 8.67 1.05
N ALA A 5 -0.93 9.58 0.14
CA ALA A 5 -2.27 10.15 0.06
C ALA A 5 -3.25 9.33 -0.77
N SER A 6 -2.80 8.23 -1.39
CA SER A 6 -3.63 7.40 -2.29
C SER A 6 -4.18 8.20 -3.49
N GLY A 7 -3.38 9.15 -4.02
CA GLY A 7 -3.76 10.02 -5.14
C GLY A 7 -3.83 9.26 -6.45
N GLY A 8 -5.03 9.05 -6.97
CA GLY A 8 -5.26 8.42 -8.28
C GLY A 8 -4.72 9.27 -9.43
N ASP A 9 -4.84 10.60 -9.32
CA ASP A 9 -4.24 11.58 -10.23
C ASP A 9 -2.72 11.43 -10.34
N CYS A 10 -2.05 11.18 -9.22
CA CYS A 10 -0.61 10.89 -9.20
C CYS A 10 -0.29 9.59 -9.94
N CYS A 11 -1.12 8.55 -9.79
CA CYS A 11 -0.94 7.29 -10.51
C CYS A 11 -1.11 7.49 -12.03
N MET A 12 -2.17 8.19 -12.45
CA MET A 12 -2.43 8.51 -13.86
C MET A 12 -1.31 9.34 -14.47
N THR A 13 -0.81 10.36 -13.73
CA THR A 13 0.31 11.19 -14.19
C THR A 13 1.57 10.36 -14.39
N MET A 14 1.95 9.54 -13.40
CA MET A 14 3.11 8.66 -13.53
C MET A 14 2.96 7.67 -14.70
N ALA A 15 1.77 7.10 -14.89
CA ALA A 15 1.52 6.17 -15.99
C ALA A 15 1.75 6.83 -17.35
N ARG A 16 1.25 8.05 -17.53
CA ARG A 16 1.42 8.85 -18.77
C ARG A 16 2.88 9.26 -19.00
N GLU A 17 3.58 9.68 -17.96
CA GLU A 17 4.99 10.06 -18.05
C GLU A 17 5.89 8.87 -18.42
N VAL A 18 5.59 7.68 -17.90
CA VAL A 18 6.42 6.48 -18.14
C VAL A 18 6.09 5.82 -19.48
N ALA A 19 4.82 5.76 -19.88
CA ALA A 19 4.37 4.95 -21.01
C ALA A 19 3.61 5.74 -22.09
N GLY A 20 3.40 7.04 -21.92
CA GLY A 20 2.65 7.88 -22.82
C GLY A 20 1.13 7.78 -22.64
N THR A 21 0.60 6.61 -22.34
CA THR A 21 -0.81 6.37 -22.05
C THR A 21 -1.02 5.44 -20.86
N GLU A 22 -2.18 5.52 -20.21
CA GLU A 22 -2.56 4.58 -19.14
C GLU A 22 -2.66 3.15 -19.67
N GLN A 23 -3.19 2.95 -20.88
CA GLN A 23 -3.24 1.64 -21.52
C GLN A 23 -1.87 1.03 -21.74
N ASP A 24 -0.90 1.80 -22.19
CA ASP A 24 0.45 1.27 -22.39
C ASP A 24 1.13 1.01 -21.05
N PHE A 25 0.84 1.80 -20.01
CA PHE A 25 1.32 1.53 -18.66
C PHE A 25 0.71 0.24 -18.09
N LEU A 26 -0.59 -0.02 -18.30
CA LEU A 26 -1.23 -1.29 -17.91
C LEU A 26 -0.58 -2.50 -18.57
N LYS A 27 -0.16 -2.41 -19.84
CA LYS A 27 0.64 -3.48 -20.49
C LYS A 27 1.95 -3.70 -19.75
N LEU A 28 2.64 -2.63 -19.32
CA LEU A 28 3.86 -2.75 -18.51
C LEU A 28 3.60 -3.37 -17.15
N MET A 29 2.50 -2.98 -16.47
CA MET A 29 2.10 -3.56 -15.19
C MET A 29 1.86 -5.06 -15.31
N ASN A 30 1.05 -5.49 -16.29
CA ASN A 30 0.75 -6.91 -16.50
C ASN A 30 1.98 -7.71 -16.92
N LYS A 31 2.82 -7.17 -17.80
CA LYS A 31 4.12 -7.77 -18.13
C LYS A 31 5.00 -7.95 -16.89
N LYS A 32 5.03 -6.94 -16.00
CA LYS A 32 5.77 -7.02 -14.74
C LYS A 32 5.18 -8.07 -13.79
N SER A 33 3.86 -8.20 -13.75
CA SER A 33 3.15 -9.26 -13.02
C SER A 33 3.60 -10.65 -13.46
N GLU A 34 3.62 -10.89 -14.77
CA GLU A 34 4.11 -12.15 -15.36
C GLU A 34 5.59 -12.43 -15.01
N GLU A 35 6.48 -11.41 -15.17
CA GLU A 35 7.90 -11.52 -14.83
C GLU A 35 8.15 -11.85 -13.35
N LEU A 36 7.24 -11.43 -12.45
CA LEU A 36 7.29 -11.69 -11.02
C LEU A 36 6.59 -13.00 -10.62
N GLY A 37 5.93 -13.69 -11.56
CA GLY A 37 5.20 -14.93 -11.32
C GLY A 37 3.91 -14.72 -10.50
N LEU A 38 3.24 -13.57 -10.65
CA LEU A 38 1.97 -13.27 -9.99
C LEU A 38 0.82 -13.90 -10.79
N GLU A 39 0.69 -15.22 -10.68
CA GLU A 39 -0.19 -16.03 -11.55
C GLU A 39 -1.69 -15.76 -11.39
N ASN A 40 -2.08 -15.13 -10.26
CA ASN A 40 -3.48 -14.85 -9.94
C ASN A 40 -3.76 -13.34 -9.87
N SER A 41 -3.04 -12.56 -10.66
CA SER A 41 -3.17 -11.11 -10.70
C SER A 41 -3.27 -10.58 -12.11
N HIS A 42 -4.20 -9.65 -12.31
CA HIS A 42 -4.33 -8.88 -13.55
C HIS A 42 -4.71 -7.44 -13.21
N PHE A 43 -4.06 -6.50 -13.85
CA PHE A 43 -4.25 -5.07 -13.65
C PHE A 43 -4.98 -4.47 -14.86
N ALA A 44 -6.16 -3.92 -14.61
CA ALA A 44 -7.02 -3.26 -15.59
C ALA A 44 -7.21 -1.78 -15.31
N ASP A 45 -6.69 -1.29 -14.17
CA ASP A 45 -6.74 0.10 -13.76
C ASP A 45 -5.43 0.51 -13.09
N VAL A 46 -4.92 1.72 -13.38
CA VAL A 46 -3.65 2.24 -12.84
C VAL A 46 -3.79 2.83 -11.44
N THR A 47 -5.00 3.07 -10.97
CA THR A 47 -5.30 3.72 -9.69
C THR A 47 -5.73 2.75 -8.61
N GLY A 48 -6.17 1.55 -8.99
CA GLY A 48 -6.75 0.54 -8.11
C GLY A 48 -8.25 0.68 -7.92
N PHE A 49 -8.94 1.50 -8.73
CA PHE A 49 -10.40 1.51 -8.76
C PHE A 49 -10.96 0.19 -9.29
N HIS A 50 -12.24 -0.02 -9.01
CA HIS A 50 -12.91 -1.25 -9.41
C HIS A 50 -13.00 -1.38 -10.94
N HIS A 51 -12.59 -2.54 -11.40
CA HIS A 51 -12.82 -3.06 -12.75
C HIS A 51 -12.92 -4.58 -12.65
N ASP A 52 -13.82 -5.19 -13.40
CA ASP A 52 -14.07 -6.65 -13.31
C ASP A 52 -12.80 -7.47 -13.59
N ASP A 53 -11.94 -6.97 -14.48
CA ASP A 53 -10.67 -7.60 -14.82
C ASP A 53 -9.50 -7.15 -13.92
N ASN A 54 -9.74 -6.34 -12.88
CA ASN A 54 -8.71 -5.90 -11.93
C ASN A 54 -8.76 -6.76 -10.67
N TYR A 55 -7.93 -7.78 -10.61
CA TYR A 55 -7.92 -8.76 -9.51
C TYR A 55 -6.51 -9.15 -9.09
N SER A 56 -6.39 -9.59 -7.85
CA SER A 56 -5.16 -10.14 -7.28
C SER A 56 -5.48 -11.07 -6.10
N THR A 57 -4.44 -11.65 -5.52
CA THR A 57 -4.51 -12.40 -4.26
C THR A 57 -3.62 -11.76 -3.20
N VAL A 58 -3.91 -11.99 -1.93
CA VAL A 58 -3.04 -11.54 -0.82
C VAL A 58 -1.62 -12.08 -0.95
N LYS A 59 -1.45 -13.27 -1.50
CA LYS A 59 -0.14 -13.88 -1.78
C LYS A 59 0.61 -13.09 -2.84
N ASP A 60 -0.02 -12.82 -3.98
CA ASP A 60 0.62 -12.09 -5.09
C ASP A 60 0.98 -10.66 -4.69
N ILE A 61 0.11 -9.98 -3.92
CA ILE A 61 0.40 -8.64 -3.38
C ILE A 61 1.57 -8.69 -2.38
N ALA A 62 1.67 -9.73 -1.54
CA ALA A 62 2.81 -9.88 -0.64
C ALA A 62 4.13 -10.10 -1.41
N GLU A 63 4.12 -10.91 -2.47
CA GLU A 63 5.28 -11.12 -3.36
C GLU A 63 5.67 -9.82 -4.08
N LEU A 64 4.69 -9.08 -4.63
CA LEU A 64 4.90 -7.79 -5.25
C LEU A 64 5.53 -6.80 -4.27
N LEU A 65 4.95 -6.68 -3.06
CA LEU A 65 5.47 -5.80 -2.01
C LEU A 65 6.89 -6.20 -1.59
N ASN A 66 7.17 -7.48 -1.42
CA ASN A 66 8.51 -7.97 -1.09
C ASN A 66 9.55 -7.55 -2.14
N LYS A 67 9.21 -7.67 -3.42
CA LYS A 67 10.09 -7.22 -4.52
C LYS A 67 10.25 -5.69 -4.55
N ALA A 68 9.17 -4.95 -4.34
CA ALA A 68 9.19 -3.49 -4.34
C ALA A 68 10.02 -2.94 -3.16
N LEU A 69 9.91 -3.50 -1.97
CA LEU A 69 10.68 -3.12 -0.78
C LEU A 69 12.20 -3.33 -0.94
N GLY A 70 12.64 -4.14 -1.89
CA GLY A 70 14.04 -4.25 -2.29
C GLY A 70 14.59 -3.04 -3.06
N LYS A 71 13.73 -2.06 -3.42
CA LYS A 71 14.13 -0.78 -4.02
C LYS A 71 14.16 0.29 -2.95
N GLU A 72 15.31 0.94 -2.79
CA GLU A 72 15.55 1.92 -1.72
C GLU A 72 14.53 3.06 -1.76
N GLU A 73 14.26 3.62 -2.95
CA GLU A 73 13.31 4.71 -3.11
C GLU A 73 11.88 4.29 -2.74
N PHE A 74 11.47 3.09 -3.15
CA PHE A 74 10.15 2.58 -2.78
C PHE A 74 10.07 2.33 -1.28
N TYR A 75 11.08 1.69 -0.68
CA TYR A 75 11.14 1.46 0.77
C TYR A 75 11.00 2.76 1.54
N LYS A 76 11.77 3.79 1.17
CA LYS A 76 11.71 5.11 1.79
C LYS A 76 10.31 5.71 1.72
N VAL A 77 9.68 5.70 0.54
CA VAL A 77 8.31 6.23 0.38
C VAL A 77 7.29 5.40 1.16
N PHE A 78 7.38 4.07 1.10
CA PHE A 78 6.43 3.17 1.75
C PHE A 78 6.44 3.27 3.28
N THR A 79 7.62 3.57 3.86
CA THR A 79 7.81 3.74 5.31
C THR A 79 7.73 5.20 5.77
N THR A 80 7.42 6.15 4.87
CA THR A 80 7.20 7.55 5.23
C THR A 80 5.77 7.75 5.69
N ASN A 81 5.58 8.34 6.87
CA ASN A 81 4.25 8.61 7.42
C ASN A 81 3.69 9.96 6.97
N THR A 82 4.53 10.97 6.90
CA THR A 82 4.16 12.33 6.50
C THR A 82 5.25 12.93 5.63
N TYR A 83 4.87 13.65 4.61
CA TYR A 83 5.77 14.35 3.71
C TYR A 83 5.16 15.67 3.26
N THR A 84 5.92 16.76 3.31
CA THR A 84 5.51 18.05 2.74
C THR A 84 6.20 18.25 1.41
N THR A 85 5.42 18.55 0.37
CA THR A 85 5.97 18.81 -0.97
C THR A 85 6.77 20.12 -0.98
N THR A 86 7.55 20.34 -2.01
CA THR A 86 8.16 21.65 -2.27
C THR A 86 7.07 22.70 -2.46
N ALA A 87 7.37 23.95 -2.04
CA ALA A 87 6.49 25.09 -2.26
C ALA A 87 6.29 25.37 -3.76
N THR A 88 5.09 25.79 -4.10
CA THR A 88 4.71 26.29 -5.44
C THR A 88 4.04 27.65 -5.28
N GLU A 89 3.76 28.35 -6.39
CA GLU A 89 3.01 29.61 -6.35
C GLU A 89 1.61 29.44 -5.75
N GLU A 90 0.93 28.31 -6.05
CA GLU A 90 -0.40 28.00 -5.53
C GLU A 90 -0.37 27.46 -4.08
N HIS A 91 0.75 26.85 -3.68
CA HIS A 91 0.95 26.26 -2.34
C HIS A 91 2.30 26.70 -1.77
N PRO A 92 2.41 27.95 -1.26
CA PRO A 92 3.69 28.50 -0.76
C PRO A 92 4.29 27.72 0.41
N GLU A 93 3.46 27.04 1.21
CA GLU A 93 3.89 26.18 2.32
C GLU A 93 4.10 24.71 1.90
N GLY A 94 3.90 24.38 0.60
CA GLY A 94 3.82 23.02 0.12
C GLY A 94 2.49 22.33 0.50
N ILE A 95 2.36 21.07 0.12
CA ILE A 95 1.20 20.24 0.46
C ILE A 95 1.66 19.14 1.42
N GLU A 96 1.03 19.06 2.59
CA GLU A 96 1.28 17.98 3.54
C GLU A 96 0.53 16.71 3.10
N LEU A 97 1.28 15.65 2.82
CA LEU A 97 0.79 14.33 2.47
C LEU A 97 0.95 13.40 3.67
N LYS A 98 -0.15 12.77 4.09
CA LYS A 98 -0.16 11.80 5.19
C LYS A 98 -0.51 10.41 4.67
N SER A 99 0.21 9.41 5.15
CA SER A 99 -0.13 8.00 4.88
C SER A 99 -1.55 7.70 5.34
N THR A 100 -2.32 7.03 4.48
CA THR A 100 -3.68 6.59 4.82
C THR A 100 -3.69 5.56 5.95
N LEU A 101 -2.61 4.79 6.14
CA LEU A 101 -2.42 3.94 7.29
C LEU A 101 -2.34 4.76 8.59
N TYR A 102 -1.63 5.89 8.57
CA TYR A 102 -1.44 6.76 9.74
C TYR A 102 -2.76 7.27 10.32
N LYS A 103 -3.77 7.47 9.48
CA LYS A 103 -5.10 7.95 9.93
C LYS A 103 -5.89 6.91 10.74
N ASN A 104 -5.48 5.65 10.67
CA ASN A 104 -6.18 4.51 11.27
C ASN A 104 -5.39 3.85 12.41
N LEU A 105 -4.27 4.44 12.82
CA LEU A 105 -3.43 3.91 13.90
C LEU A 105 -3.24 4.96 14.99
N ASP A 106 -3.54 4.60 16.21
CA ASP A 106 -3.23 5.42 17.41
C ASP A 106 -1.73 5.36 17.72
N THR A 107 -1.10 4.21 17.45
CA THR A 107 0.34 3.99 17.61
C THR A 107 0.86 2.98 16.59
N PHE A 108 2.11 3.13 16.18
CA PHE A 108 2.82 2.17 15.34
C PHE A 108 3.53 1.08 16.14
N GLU A 109 3.65 1.25 17.46
CA GLU A 109 4.31 0.29 18.33
C GLU A 109 3.47 -0.97 18.52
N VAL A 110 4.14 -2.11 18.45
CA VAL A 110 3.59 -3.44 18.76
C VAL A 110 4.56 -4.21 19.64
N THR A 111 4.13 -5.30 20.25
CA THR A 111 5.02 -6.12 21.11
C THR A 111 6.28 -6.53 20.34
N GLY A 112 7.43 -6.13 20.85
CA GLY A 112 8.74 -6.46 20.29
C GLY A 112 9.16 -5.63 19.07
N GLY A 113 8.41 -4.59 18.68
CA GLY A 113 8.78 -3.80 17.52
C GLY A 113 7.74 -2.76 17.11
N LYS A 114 7.66 -2.49 15.82
CA LYS A 114 6.74 -1.50 15.27
C LYS A 114 6.33 -1.78 13.83
N ILE A 115 5.18 -1.24 13.44
CA ILE A 115 4.75 -1.16 12.04
C ILE A 115 5.55 -0.03 11.37
N LEU A 116 6.24 -0.34 10.29
CA LEU A 116 7.11 0.61 9.58
C LEU A 116 6.35 1.42 8.53
N GLY A 117 5.31 0.83 7.94
CA GLY A 117 4.53 1.49 6.90
C GLY A 117 3.48 0.56 6.30
N GLY A 118 2.66 1.11 5.43
CA GLY A 118 1.63 0.34 4.74
C GLY A 118 0.83 1.18 3.75
N LYS A 119 0.06 0.46 2.93
CA LYS A 119 -0.88 1.04 1.97
C LYS A 119 -2.25 0.41 2.16
N THR A 120 -3.23 1.25 2.46
CA THR A 120 -4.64 0.85 2.54
C THR A 120 -5.32 0.92 1.18
N GLY A 121 -6.38 0.17 1.01
CA GLY A 121 -7.26 0.23 -0.15
C GLY A 121 -8.69 -0.14 0.22
N TYR A 122 -9.64 0.41 -0.51
CA TYR A 122 -11.04 0.08 -0.38
C TYR A 122 -11.76 0.21 -1.73
N THR A 123 -12.52 -0.80 -2.07
CA THR A 123 -13.65 -0.75 -3.01
C THR A 123 -14.78 -1.60 -2.44
N GLU A 124 -16.02 -1.40 -2.88
CA GLU A 124 -17.14 -2.23 -2.40
C GLU A 124 -16.93 -3.73 -2.67
N SER A 125 -16.26 -4.06 -3.79
CA SER A 125 -15.97 -5.45 -4.16
C SER A 125 -14.81 -6.05 -3.36
N ALA A 126 -13.76 -5.26 -3.07
CA ALA A 126 -12.57 -5.72 -2.38
C ALA A 126 -12.69 -5.68 -0.84
N GLY A 127 -13.64 -4.90 -0.30
CA GLY A 127 -13.67 -4.59 1.12
C GLY A 127 -12.48 -3.74 1.56
N LEU A 128 -12.26 -3.66 2.86
CA LEU A 128 -11.08 -2.98 3.41
C LEU A 128 -9.84 -3.88 3.23
N CYS A 129 -8.78 -3.31 2.65
CA CYS A 129 -7.52 -4.01 2.33
C CYS A 129 -6.32 -3.26 2.91
N LEU A 130 -5.29 -4.00 3.30
CA LEU A 130 -4.03 -3.45 3.76
C LEU A 130 -2.85 -4.32 3.30
N ALA A 131 -1.82 -3.68 2.77
CA ALA A 131 -0.49 -4.26 2.64
C ALA A 131 0.46 -3.48 3.55
N SER A 132 1.15 -4.15 4.48
CA SER A 132 1.96 -3.51 5.52
C SER A 132 3.28 -4.22 5.76
N LEU A 133 4.21 -3.46 6.36
CA LEU A 133 5.54 -3.91 6.78
C LEU A 133 5.71 -3.59 8.26
N ALA A 134 6.17 -4.55 9.04
CA ALA A 134 6.58 -4.36 10.43
C ALA A 134 7.99 -4.90 10.68
N GLU A 135 8.66 -4.38 11.70
CA GLU A 135 9.89 -4.93 12.24
C GLU A 135 9.63 -5.37 13.69
N ILE A 136 9.82 -6.65 13.97
CA ILE A 136 9.53 -7.27 15.27
C ILE A 136 10.71 -8.20 15.62
N ASN A 137 11.31 -7.99 16.78
CA ASN A 137 12.47 -8.76 17.24
C ASN A 137 13.57 -8.85 16.16
N ASP A 138 13.93 -7.70 15.57
CA ASP A 138 14.95 -7.53 14.51
C ASP A 138 14.65 -8.29 13.20
N ARG A 139 13.39 -8.69 12.99
CA ARG A 139 12.93 -9.33 11.76
C ARG A 139 11.84 -8.51 11.09
N LYS A 140 11.89 -8.46 9.76
CA LYS A 140 10.87 -7.78 8.95
C LYS A 140 9.79 -8.76 8.53
N TYR A 141 8.54 -8.33 8.67
CA TYR A 141 7.34 -9.09 8.32
C TYR A 141 6.48 -8.29 7.37
N ILE A 142 6.08 -8.90 6.27
CA ILE A 142 5.06 -8.39 5.37
C ILE A 142 3.74 -9.06 5.71
N LEU A 143 2.69 -8.27 5.86
CA LEU A 143 1.33 -8.76 6.03
C LEU A 143 0.43 -8.11 5.00
N VAL A 144 -0.39 -8.92 4.33
CA VAL A 144 -1.44 -8.45 3.42
C VAL A 144 -2.76 -9.03 3.89
N THR A 145 -3.72 -8.15 4.15
CA THR A 145 -5.11 -8.49 4.46
C THR A 145 -6.03 -7.93 3.39
N ALA A 146 -7.11 -8.63 3.11
CA ALA A 146 -8.11 -8.20 2.14
C ALA A 146 -9.50 -8.60 2.63
N LYS A 147 -10.50 -7.88 2.15
CA LYS A 147 -11.91 -8.19 2.38
C LYS A 147 -12.32 -8.13 3.86
N ALA A 148 -11.65 -7.29 4.66
CA ALA A 148 -12.15 -6.99 5.99
C ALA A 148 -13.48 -6.21 5.87
N ASP A 149 -14.39 -6.49 6.79
CA ASP A 149 -15.70 -5.86 6.85
C ASP A 149 -15.59 -4.33 7.03
N GLY A 150 -16.65 -3.61 6.65
CA GLY A 150 -16.71 -2.17 6.80
C GLY A 150 -16.48 -1.39 5.51
N ASN A 151 -16.30 -0.09 5.65
CA ASN A 151 -16.11 0.86 4.56
C ASN A 151 -15.29 2.08 5.04
N LEU A 152 -15.18 3.13 4.21
CA LEU A 152 -14.42 4.34 4.53
C LEU A 152 -14.92 5.15 5.75
N PHE A 153 -16.12 4.85 6.27
CA PHE A 153 -16.76 5.54 7.39
C PHE A 153 -16.82 4.67 8.66
N THR A 154 -16.40 3.42 8.57
CA THR A 154 -16.33 2.51 9.71
C THR A 154 -14.94 2.50 10.35
N GLU A 155 -14.81 1.79 11.45
CA GLU A 155 -13.51 1.46 12.03
C GLU A 155 -12.60 0.75 10.99
N GLY A 156 -11.32 1.01 11.05
CA GLY A 156 -10.32 0.43 10.14
C GLY A 156 -9.98 -1.03 10.49
N PHE A 157 -10.95 -1.94 10.37
CA PHE A 157 -10.79 -3.35 10.76
C PHE A 157 -9.58 -4.03 10.12
N HIS A 158 -9.25 -3.72 8.86
CA HIS A 158 -8.04 -4.21 8.19
C HIS A 158 -6.73 -3.81 8.90
N VAL A 159 -6.74 -2.66 9.58
CA VAL A 159 -5.61 -2.17 10.38
C VAL A 159 -5.59 -2.86 11.74
N THR A 160 -6.75 -2.96 12.40
CA THR A 160 -6.92 -3.67 13.67
C THR A 160 -6.49 -5.14 13.52
N ASP A 161 -6.88 -5.81 12.45
CA ASP A 161 -6.47 -7.18 12.14
C ASP A 161 -4.94 -7.30 12.00
N ALA A 162 -4.32 -6.35 11.28
CA ALA A 162 -2.86 -6.34 11.11
C ALA A 162 -2.13 -6.13 12.45
N VAL A 163 -2.58 -5.19 13.28
CA VAL A 163 -2.03 -4.96 14.63
C VAL A 163 -2.12 -6.24 15.47
N ASN A 164 -3.28 -6.89 15.47
CA ASN A 164 -3.50 -8.14 16.21
C ASN A 164 -2.53 -9.25 15.79
N VAL A 165 -2.29 -9.40 14.48
CA VAL A 165 -1.33 -10.40 13.97
C VAL A 165 0.09 -10.05 14.38
N TYR A 166 0.52 -8.80 14.25
CA TYR A 166 1.85 -8.35 14.66
C TYR A 166 2.08 -8.50 16.18
N GLU A 167 1.04 -8.21 16.99
CA GLU A 167 1.07 -8.46 18.44
C GLU A 167 1.29 -9.95 18.77
N GLN A 168 0.63 -10.85 18.03
CA GLN A 168 0.82 -12.29 18.22
C GLN A 168 2.24 -12.74 17.84
N ILE A 169 2.79 -12.24 16.73
CA ILE A 169 4.16 -12.51 16.32
C ILE A 169 5.14 -12.08 17.42
N GLY A 170 4.99 -10.85 17.93
CA GLY A 170 5.85 -10.31 18.99
C GLY A 170 5.81 -11.10 20.28
N LYS A 171 4.65 -11.66 20.64
CA LYS A 171 4.48 -12.52 21.83
C LYS A 171 5.04 -13.93 21.63
N SER A 172 5.04 -14.44 20.40
CA SER A 172 5.44 -15.83 20.08
C SER A 172 6.95 -16.01 19.91
N THR A 173 7.69 -14.93 19.70
CA THR A 173 9.13 -14.94 19.36
C THR A 173 10.03 -14.60 20.58
N LYS A 174 9.54 -14.84 21.79
CA LYS A 174 10.34 -14.72 23.03
C LYS A 174 11.18 -15.95 23.30
#